data_93e1f4705ccb0e76b2636614945758fd
#
_entry.id   93e1f4705ccb0e76b2636614945758fd
#
_cell.length_a   1.000
_cell.length_b   1.000
_cell.length_c   1.000
_cell.angle_alpha   90.00
_cell.angle_beta   90.00
_cell.angle_gamma   90.00
#
_symmetry.space_group_name_H-M   'P 1'
#
loop_
_entity.id
_entity.type
_entity.pdbx_description
1 polymer ?
#
loop_
_entity_poly.entity_id
_entity_poly.type
_entity_poly.pdbx_seq_one_letter_code
_entity_poly.pdbx_strand_id
1 'polypeptide(L)'
;MKNIEICGKDYPISCNAFTRFQYKTLFGKGIFSDIKILNDFSEKQENLRKELEKQEISQDEVEKKINSMMLENVDDFIDVIEKIAYILIYTADSKIGSFEDWLKGIERIELSASWISEVTELAVNSFC
;
A
#
# COMPACT_ATOMS: atom_id res chain seq x y z
N MET A 1 13.32 14.29 0.02
CA MET A 1 12.53 13.35 -0.80
C MET A 1 12.81 11.93 -0.33
N LYS A 2 11.76 11.14 -0.18
CA LYS A 2 11.87 9.76 0.28
C LYS A 2 11.93 8.81 -0.92
N ASN A 3 12.68 7.73 -0.80
CA ASN A 3 12.73 6.68 -1.82
C ASN A 3 12.18 5.38 -1.24
N ILE A 4 11.54 4.58 -2.10
CA ILE A 4 11.11 3.23 -1.74
C ILE A 4 11.74 2.23 -2.71
N GLU A 5 11.91 1.01 -2.25
CA GLU A 5 12.43 -0.08 -3.08
C GLU A 5 11.34 -1.10 -3.35
N ILE A 6 11.06 -1.33 -4.62
CA ILE A 6 10.08 -2.33 -5.07
C ILE A 6 10.78 -3.29 -6.01
N CYS A 7 10.83 -4.56 -5.64
CA CYS A 7 11.47 -5.63 -6.44
C CYS A 7 12.92 -5.28 -6.84
N GLY A 8 13.66 -4.72 -5.90
CA GLY A 8 15.08 -4.38 -6.12
C GLY A 8 15.33 -3.08 -6.87
N LYS A 9 14.29 -2.32 -7.20
CA LYS A 9 14.41 -1.05 -7.91
C LYS A 9 13.96 0.10 -7.02
N ASP A 10 14.76 1.16 -6.97
CA ASP A 10 14.46 2.35 -6.17
C ASP A 10 13.56 3.33 -6.92
N TYR A 11 12.57 3.87 -6.22
CA TYR A 11 11.68 4.90 -6.75
C TYR A 11 11.57 6.06 -5.78
N PRO A 12 11.66 7.31 -6.26
CA PRO A 12 11.37 8.45 -5.41
C PRO A 12 9.87 8.58 -5.20
N ILE A 13 9.46 9.01 -4.02
CA ILE A 13 8.04 9.28 -3.74
C ILE A 13 7.89 10.68 -3.15
N SER A 14 6.77 11.31 -3.46
CA SER A 14 6.44 12.64 -2.96
C SER A 14 4.92 12.78 -2.88
N CYS A 15 4.45 13.67 -2.01
CA CYS A 15 3.03 13.91 -1.83
C CYS A 15 2.76 15.41 -1.68
N ASN A 16 1.81 15.93 -2.48
CA ASN A 16 1.37 17.31 -2.40
C ASN A 16 -0.06 17.41 -2.92
N ALA A 17 -0.59 18.62 -3.06
CA ALA A 17 -1.97 18.82 -3.53
C ALA A 17 -2.22 18.26 -4.93
N PHE A 18 -1.21 18.24 -5.78
CA PHE A 18 -1.30 17.68 -7.13
C PHE A 18 -1.51 16.16 -7.09
N THR A 19 -0.96 15.48 -6.11
CA THR A 19 -1.11 14.03 -5.94
C THR A 19 -2.58 13.63 -5.86
N ARG A 20 -3.36 14.32 -5.03
CA ARG A 20 -4.79 14.06 -4.87
C ARG A 20 -5.54 14.30 -6.17
N PHE A 21 -5.24 15.39 -6.85
CA PHE A 21 -5.87 15.75 -8.13
C PHE A 21 -5.58 14.70 -9.20
N GLN A 22 -4.32 14.31 -9.35
CA GLN A 22 -3.90 13.30 -10.33
C GLN A 22 -4.52 11.94 -10.05
N TYR A 23 -4.62 11.55 -8.79
CA TYR A 23 -5.22 10.28 -8.40
C TYR A 23 -6.66 10.19 -8.90
N LYS A 24 -7.44 11.23 -8.65
CA LYS A 24 -8.84 11.28 -9.09
C LYS A 24 -8.95 11.26 -10.61
N THR A 25 -8.07 11.99 -11.29
CA THR A 25 -8.06 12.06 -12.76
C THR A 25 -7.75 10.69 -13.39
N LEU A 26 -6.76 9.98 -12.85
CA LEU A 26 -6.31 8.71 -13.41
C LEU A 26 -7.23 7.55 -13.05
N PHE A 27 -7.74 7.53 -11.84
CA PHE A 27 -8.45 6.34 -11.32
C PHE A 27 -9.95 6.56 -11.11
N GLY A 28 -10.44 7.77 -11.29
CA GLY A 28 -11.86 8.08 -11.18
C GLY A 28 -12.43 8.06 -9.78
N LYS A 29 -11.61 7.86 -8.77
CA LYS A 29 -12.01 7.81 -7.35
C LYS A 29 -11.16 8.76 -6.53
N GLY A 30 -11.75 9.25 -5.42
CA GLY A 30 -11.00 10.08 -4.48
C GLY A 30 -9.97 9.26 -3.70
N ILE A 31 -8.79 9.83 -3.50
CA ILE A 31 -7.71 9.15 -2.77
C ILE A 31 -8.08 8.85 -1.31
N PHE A 32 -8.92 9.70 -0.70
CA PHE A 32 -9.31 9.53 0.70
C PHE A 32 -10.07 8.23 0.96
N SER A 33 -10.99 7.85 0.06
CA SER A 33 -11.73 6.59 0.22
C SER A 33 -10.81 5.37 0.09
N ASP A 34 -9.82 5.46 -0.79
CA ASP A 34 -8.85 4.38 -0.95
C ASP A 34 -7.88 4.31 0.23
N ILE A 35 -7.47 5.45 0.78
CA ILE A 35 -6.65 5.48 2.00
C ILE A 35 -7.40 4.85 3.16
N LYS A 36 -8.71 5.06 3.24
CA LYS A 36 -9.54 4.41 4.26
C LYS A 36 -9.47 2.88 4.14
N ILE A 37 -9.48 2.35 2.93
CA ILE A 37 -9.33 0.91 2.70
C ILE A 37 -7.99 0.41 3.25
N LEU A 38 -6.89 1.14 3.00
CA LEU A 38 -5.58 0.78 3.54
C LEU A 38 -5.58 0.79 5.06
N ASN A 39 -6.15 1.83 5.64
CA ASN A 39 -6.17 2.00 7.10
C ASN A 39 -7.01 0.92 7.77
N ASP A 40 -8.18 0.62 7.23
CA ASP A 40 -9.06 -0.43 7.75
C ASP A 40 -8.41 -1.81 7.66
N PHE A 41 -7.69 -2.09 6.57
CA PHE A 41 -6.96 -3.34 6.42
C PHE A 41 -5.86 -3.45 7.47
N SER A 42 -5.09 -2.39 7.68
CA SER A 42 -4.01 -2.36 8.66
C SER A 42 -4.54 -2.54 10.09
N GLU A 43 -5.64 -1.88 10.43
CA GLU A 43 -6.27 -2.02 11.75
C GLU A 43 -6.78 -3.46 11.98
N LYS A 44 -7.40 -4.05 10.98
CA LYS A 44 -7.91 -5.42 11.07
C LYS A 44 -6.77 -6.40 11.30
N GLN A 45 -5.66 -6.23 10.58
CA GLN A 45 -4.47 -7.07 10.74
C GLN A 45 -3.89 -6.94 12.15
N GLU A 46 -3.78 -5.71 12.66
CA GLU A 46 -3.28 -5.45 14.00
C GLU A 46 -4.17 -6.07 15.09
N ASN A 47 -5.48 -5.93 14.95
CA ASN A 47 -6.43 -6.49 15.92
C ASN A 47 -6.40 -8.01 15.92
N LEU A 48 -6.30 -8.64 14.75
CA LEU A 48 -6.16 -10.10 14.66
C LEU A 48 -4.87 -10.58 15.30
N ARG A 49 -3.78 -9.85 15.08
CA ARG A 49 -2.48 -10.18 15.69
C ARG A 49 -2.57 -10.16 17.21
N LYS A 50 -3.14 -9.10 17.78
CA LYS A 50 -3.31 -8.97 19.23
C LYS A 50 -4.17 -10.10 19.82
N GLU A 51 -5.25 -10.44 19.14
CA GLU A 51 -6.14 -11.48 19.57
C GLU A 51 -5.48 -12.88 19.55
N LEU A 52 -4.73 -13.16 18.48
CA LEU A 52 -4.04 -14.44 18.32
C LEU A 52 -2.85 -14.58 19.29
N GLU A 53 -2.16 -13.49 19.61
CA GLU A 53 -1.07 -13.50 20.57
C GLU A 53 -1.55 -13.90 21.97
N LYS A 54 -2.80 -13.59 22.32
CA LYS A 54 -3.39 -13.99 23.60
C LYS A 54 -3.61 -15.49 23.70
N GLN A 55 -3.57 -16.22 22.59
CA GLN A 55 -3.78 -17.67 22.56
C GLN A 55 -2.50 -18.47 22.77
N GLU A 56 -1.40 -17.82 23.07
CA GLU A 56 -0.10 -18.46 23.35
C GLU A 56 0.40 -19.40 22.23
N ILE A 57 0.15 -19.03 20.98
CA ILE A 57 0.65 -19.77 19.82
C ILE A 57 1.96 -19.13 19.32
N SER A 58 2.72 -19.88 18.52
CA SER A 58 3.98 -19.38 17.98
C SER A 58 3.78 -18.20 17.04
N GLN A 59 4.81 -17.36 16.91
CA GLN A 59 4.75 -16.20 16.03
C GLN A 59 4.50 -16.60 14.57
N ASP A 60 5.09 -17.70 14.13
CA ASP A 60 4.88 -18.22 12.78
C ASP A 60 3.42 -18.61 12.54
N GLU A 61 2.79 -19.23 13.53
CA GLU A 61 1.38 -19.59 13.45
C GLU A 61 0.46 -18.36 13.44
N VAL A 62 0.82 -17.33 14.22
CA VAL A 62 0.10 -16.06 14.22
C VAL A 62 0.09 -15.45 12.82
N GLU A 63 1.27 -15.37 12.20
CA GLU A 63 1.41 -14.81 10.85
C GLU A 63 0.59 -15.60 9.81
N LYS A 64 0.65 -16.92 9.87
CA LYS A 64 -0.11 -17.78 8.94
C LYS A 64 -1.61 -17.58 9.09
N LYS A 65 -2.11 -17.50 10.32
CA LYS A 65 -3.53 -17.30 10.59
C LYS A 65 -4.00 -15.93 10.14
N ILE A 66 -3.20 -14.89 10.38
CA ILE A 66 -3.53 -13.53 9.93
C ILE A 66 -3.65 -13.50 8.40
N ASN A 67 -2.66 -14.02 7.70
CA ASN A 67 -2.66 -14.06 6.24
C ASN A 67 -3.88 -14.81 5.69
N SER A 68 -4.20 -15.94 6.27
CA SER A 68 -5.35 -16.75 5.87
C SER A 68 -6.68 -16.01 6.09
N MET A 69 -6.85 -15.37 7.24
CA MET A 69 -8.08 -14.66 7.59
C MET A 69 -8.29 -13.38 6.77
N MET A 70 -7.22 -12.81 6.22
CA MET A 70 -7.27 -11.56 5.47
C MET A 70 -7.38 -11.75 3.96
N LEU A 71 -7.38 -12.99 3.46
CA LEU A 71 -7.40 -13.27 2.02
C LEU A 71 -8.61 -12.66 1.30
N GLU A 72 -9.76 -12.56 1.96
CA GLU A 72 -10.98 -12.01 1.35
C GLU A 72 -10.84 -10.53 0.97
N ASN A 73 -9.97 -9.80 1.67
CA ASN A 73 -9.81 -8.36 1.48
C ASN A 73 -8.50 -7.99 0.80
N VAL A 74 -7.65 -9.00 0.50
CA VAL A 74 -6.30 -8.73 0.02
C VAL A 74 -6.29 -8.14 -1.39
N ASP A 75 -7.22 -8.54 -2.24
CA ASP A 75 -7.28 -8.02 -3.60
C ASP A 75 -7.57 -6.51 -3.61
N ASP A 76 -8.52 -6.06 -2.79
CA ASP A 76 -8.82 -4.64 -2.67
C ASP A 76 -7.63 -3.87 -2.11
N PHE A 77 -6.96 -4.43 -1.11
CA PHE A 77 -5.77 -3.83 -0.53
C PHE A 77 -4.65 -3.68 -1.57
N ILE A 78 -4.38 -4.75 -2.33
CA ILE A 78 -3.33 -4.73 -3.36
C ILE A 78 -3.66 -3.70 -4.44
N ASP A 79 -4.89 -3.66 -4.93
CA ASP A 79 -5.31 -2.68 -5.92
C ASP A 79 -5.07 -1.26 -5.45
N VAL A 80 -5.44 -0.96 -4.22
CA VAL A 80 -5.29 0.38 -3.65
C VAL A 80 -3.82 0.72 -3.44
N ILE A 81 -3.03 -0.20 -2.87
CA ILE A 81 -1.61 0.08 -2.59
C ILE A 81 -0.83 0.31 -3.88
N GLU A 82 -1.14 -0.42 -4.94
CA GLU A 82 -0.51 -0.22 -6.25
C GLU A 82 -0.82 1.17 -6.80
N LYS A 83 -2.08 1.59 -6.74
CA LYS A 83 -2.51 2.90 -7.23
C LYS A 83 -1.88 4.03 -6.43
N ILE A 84 -1.86 3.92 -5.11
CA ILE A 84 -1.28 4.95 -4.25
C ILE A 84 0.23 5.01 -4.44
N ALA A 85 0.92 3.87 -4.49
CA ALA A 85 2.35 3.85 -4.75
C ALA A 85 2.68 4.51 -6.08
N TYR A 86 1.95 4.17 -7.14
CA TYR A 86 2.15 4.78 -8.44
C TYR A 86 1.99 6.30 -8.40
N ILE A 87 0.94 6.81 -7.78
CA ILE A 87 0.70 8.25 -7.78
C ILE A 87 1.74 9.02 -6.97
N LEU A 88 2.25 8.43 -5.89
CA LEU A 88 3.34 9.03 -5.12
C LEU A 88 4.64 9.07 -5.93
N ILE A 89 4.92 8.02 -6.68
CA ILE A 89 6.07 7.97 -7.58
C ILE A 89 5.90 8.98 -8.73
N TYR A 90 4.72 9.02 -9.33
CA TYR A 90 4.41 9.96 -10.41
C TYR A 90 4.57 11.41 -9.95
N THR A 91 4.15 11.71 -8.74
CA THR A 91 4.31 13.06 -8.17
C THR A 91 5.78 13.46 -8.08
N ALA A 92 6.66 12.52 -7.72
CA ALA A 92 8.10 12.76 -7.63
C ALA A 92 8.79 12.72 -8.99
N ASP A 93 8.32 11.85 -9.89
CA ASP A 93 8.94 11.64 -11.22
C ASP A 93 7.85 11.33 -12.26
N SER A 94 7.44 12.35 -12.99
CA SER A 94 6.40 12.23 -14.02
C SER A 94 6.82 11.40 -15.23
N LYS A 95 8.09 11.02 -15.32
CA LYS A 95 8.62 10.23 -16.43
C LYS A 95 8.50 8.74 -16.25
N ILE A 96 7.86 8.30 -15.16
CA ILE A 96 7.74 6.88 -14.82
C ILE A 96 6.97 6.05 -15.87
N GLY A 97 6.15 6.70 -16.70
CA GLY A 97 5.32 6.01 -17.68
C GLY A 97 3.90 5.80 -17.17
N SER A 98 3.10 5.03 -17.91
CA SER A 98 1.72 4.77 -17.53
C SER A 98 1.64 3.80 -16.35
N PHE A 99 0.49 3.81 -15.68
CA PHE A 99 0.23 2.88 -14.57
C PHE A 99 0.37 1.43 -15.03
N GLU A 100 -0.21 1.09 -16.18
CA GLU A 100 -0.13 -0.26 -16.72
C GLU A 100 1.31 -0.69 -17.03
N ASP A 101 2.08 0.19 -17.67
CA ASP A 101 3.48 -0.12 -17.99
C ASP A 101 4.31 -0.29 -16.73
N TRP A 102 4.08 0.55 -15.72
CA TRP A 102 4.74 0.43 -14.44
C TRP A 102 4.42 -0.90 -13.75
N LEU A 103 3.14 -1.31 -13.76
CA LEU A 103 2.72 -2.59 -13.17
C LEU A 103 3.38 -3.78 -13.86
N LYS A 104 3.54 -3.73 -15.16
CA LYS A 104 4.19 -4.82 -15.92
C LYS A 104 5.65 -5.00 -15.50
N GLY A 105 6.27 -3.97 -14.99
CA GLY A 105 7.65 -4.03 -14.48
C GLY A 105 7.76 -4.54 -13.06
N ILE A 106 6.65 -4.73 -12.36
CA ILE A 106 6.65 -5.25 -10.99
C ILE A 106 6.42 -6.76 -11.07
N GLU A 107 7.42 -7.53 -10.68
CA GLU A 107 7.36 -8.99 -10.79
C GLU A 107 6.40 -9.62 -9.79
N ARG A 108 6.32 -9.05 -8.58
CA ARG A 108 5.44 -9.57 -7.52
C ARG A 108 5.18 -8.53 -6.44
N ILE A 109 4.08 -8.72 -5.73
CA ILE A 109 3.72 -7.92 -4.56
C ILE A 109 3.84 -8.81 -3.32
N GLU A 110 4.70 -8.44 -2.39
CA GLU A 110 4.83 -9.12 -1.12
C GLU A 110 4.21 -8.25 -0.03
N LEU A 111 3.18 -8.77 0.65
CA LEU A 111 2.45 -8.01 1.67
C LEU A 111 3.32 -7.59 2.84
N SER A 112 4.41 -8.31 3.10
CA SER A 112 5.36 -7.99 4.17
C SER A 112 6.47 -7.04 3.75
N ALA A 113 6.50 -6.61 2.49
CA ALA A 113 7.54 -5.73 1.98
C ALA A 113 7.50 -4.36 2.67
N SER A 114 8.67 -3.82 2.99
CA SER A 114 8.78 -2.55 3.72
C SER A 114 8.20 -1.37 2.94
N TRP A 115 8.24 -1.40 1.61
CA TRP A 115 7.73 -0.30 0.80
C TRP A 115 6.21 -0.10 1.00
N ILE A 116 5.48 -1.17 1.27
CA ILE A 116 4.03 -1.09 1.51
C ILE A 116 3.76 -0.27 2.77
N SER A 117 4.49 -0.54 3.86
CA SER A 117 4.39 0.25 5.09
C SER A 117 4.77 1.71 4.88
N GLU A 118 5.83 1.96 4.13
CA GLU A 118 6.31 3.31 3.86
C GLU A 118 5.31 4.13 3.03
N VAL A 119 4.72 3.51 2.01
CA VAL A 119 3.69 4.15 1.18
C VAL A 119 2.44 4.44 2.01
N THR A 120 1.99 3.46 2.79
CA THR A 120 0.81 3.60 3.64
C THR A 120 1.01 4.73 4.65
N GLU A 121 2.16 4.76 5.32
CA GLU A 121 2.49 5.79 6.29
C GLU A 121 2.50 7.19 5.67
N LEU A 122 3.14 7.35 4.52
CA LEU A 122 3.19 8.65 3.86
C LEU A 122 1.79 9.09 3.43
N ALA A 123 0.99 8.20 2.87
CA ALA A 123 -0.36 8.52 2.42
C ALA A 123 -1.26 8.92 3.60
N VAL A 124 -1.26 8.13 4.68
CA VAL A 124 -2.08 8.42 5.86
C VAL A 124 -1.67 9.74 6.50
N ASN A 125 -0.36 9.97 6.68
CA ASN A 125 0.13 11.20 7.33
C ASN A 125 -0.07 12.45 6.47
N SER A 126 -0.11 12.31 5.15
CA SER A 126 -0.25 13.46 4.24
C SER A 126 -1.70 13.82 3.96
N PHE A 127 -2.63 12.86 4.03
CA PHE A 127 -4.03 13.06 3.68
C PHE A 127 -5.01 12.89 4.84
N CYS A 128 -4.54 12.51 5.98
CA CYS A 128 -5.30 12.43 7.22
C CYS A 128 -4.67 13.31 8.29
#